data_0b06f0ee88b92e058e94f84f72442fa6
#
_entry.id   0b06f0ee88b92e058e94f84f72442fa6
#
_cell.length_a   1.000
_cell.length_b   1.000
_cell.length_c   1.000
_cell.angle_alpha   90.00
_cell.angle_beta   90.00
_cell.angle_gamma   90.00
#
_symmetry.space_group_name_H-M   'P 1'
#
loop_
_entity.id
_entity.type
_entity.pdbx_description
1 polymer ?
#
loop_
_entity_poly.entity_id
_entity_poly.type
_entity_poly.pdbx_seq_one_letter_code
_entity_poly.pdbx_strand_id
1 'polypeptide(L)'
;MGDLGQYRPGPASGAQIRKKEGEKWTLILVRELRHPPEKVWEALTDPAQLREWAPFDADGNLGHEKTVKLTWVGNPAPIETNVTRAERPKLLEYGDTRWELEATDGGTRLTLWTDINRRFIAWGAAGWHVAFDVLDRLLGGTPIGRLTAADAMKMSTWNALVAEYAKQLGVATPNWAPKPAQE
;
A
#
# COMPACT_ATOMS: atom_id res chain seq x y z
N MET A 1 14.12 14.48 2.78
CA MET A 1 13.54 14.05 4.07
C MET A 1 12.26 14.84 4.24
N GLY A 2 11.12 14.20 3.94
CA GLY A 2 9.82 14.87 4.07
C GLY A 2 9.50 15.15 5.53
N ASP A 3 8.78 16.22 5.77
CA ASP A 3 8.37 16.63 7.12
C ASP A 3 7.26 15.71 7.64
N LEU A 4 7.68 14.55 8.19
CA LEU A 4 6.81 13.56 8.84
C LEU A 4 6.05 14.16 10.05
N GLY A 5 6.53 15.27 10.60
CA GLY A 5 5.96 15.91 11.77
C GLY A 5 4.55 16.48 11.57
N GLN A 6 4.17 16.76 10.32
CA GLN A 6 2.87 17.34 9.99
C GLN A 6 1.91 16.36 9.32
N TYR A 7 2.39 15.21 8.86
CA TYR A 7 1.51 14.22 8.22
C TYR A 7 0.55 13.60 9.25
N ARG A 8 -0.73 13.57 8.90
CA ARG A 8 -1.78 12.87 9.66
C ARG A 8 -2.62 12.08 8.67
N PRO A 9 -2.77 10.75 8.86
CA PRO A 9 -3.69 9.98 8.05
C PRO A 9 -5.13 10.43 8.28
N GLY A 10 -5.93 10.38 7.21
CA GLY A 10 -7.38 10.50 7.33
C GLY A 10 -8.01 9.28 8.04
N PRO A 11 -9.34 9.28 8.23
CA PRO A 11 -10.03 8.16 8.84
C PRO A 11 -9.93 6.89 8.00
N ALA A 12 -9.92 5.72 8.64
CA ALA A 12 -9.92 4.43 7.97
C ALA A 12 -11.11 4.31 7.02
N SER A 13 -10.85 3.94 5.76
CA SER A 13 -11.89 3.80 4.74
C SER A 13 -11.45 2.93 3.56
N GLY A 14 -12.43 2.45 2.77
CA GLY A 14 -12.18 1.79 1.50
C GLY A 14 -11.57 0.39 1.60
N ALA A 15 -11.57 -0.24 2.78
CA ALA A 15 -11.03 -1.56 2.99
C ALA A 15 -12.13 -2.63 3.09
N GLN A 16 -11.88 -3.76 2.46
CA GLN A 16 -12.68 -4.99 2.56
C GLN A 16 -11.76 -6.19 2.67
N ILE A 17 -12.29 -7.31 3.15
CA ILE A 17 -11.57 -8.57 3.23
C ILE A 17 -12.40 -9.71 2.65
N ARG A 18 -11.72 -10.66 2.03
CA ARG A 18 -12.31 -11.94 1.57
C ARG A 18 -11.50 -13.09 2.12
N LYS A 19 -12.18 -14.07 2.69
CA LYS A 19 -11.53 -15.28 3.17
C LYS A 19 -11.10 -16.14 1.98
N LYS A 20 -9.89 -16.65 2.04
CA LYS A 20 -9.36 -17.73 1.21
C LYS A 20 -9.27 -19.03 2.04
N GLU A 21 -8.37 -19.90 1.70
CA GLU A 21 -8.14 -21.15 2.44
C GLU A 21 -7.23 -20.90 3.67
N GLY A 22 -7.53 -21.59 4.77
CA GLY A 22 -6.75 -21.53 5.99
C GLY A 22 -6.69 -20.11 6.60
N GLU A 23 -5.50 -19.68 6.93
CA GLU A 23 -5.22 -18.34 7.50
C GLU A 23 -5.01 -17.26 6.42
N LYS A 24 -5.14 -17.62 5.13
CA LYS A 24 -5.00 -16.68 4.03
C LYS A 24 -6.31 -15.93 3.79
N TRP A 25 -6.17 -14.64 3.58
CA TRP A 25 -7.24 -13.72 3.25
C TRP A 25 -6.79 -12.82 2.11
N THR A 26 -7.70 -12.25 1.37
CA THR A 26 -7.42 -11.14 0.46
C THR A 26 -7.87 -9.86 1.11
N LEU A 27 -6.94 -8.93 1.26
CA LEU A 27 -7.22 -7.54 1.62
C LEU A 27 -7.48 -6.75 0.34
N ILE A 28 -8.56 -6.00 0.32
CA ILE A 28 -8.97 -5.16 -0.80
C ILE A 28 -9.03 -3.73 -0.30
N LEU A 29 -8.32 -2.83 -0.97
CA LEU A 29 -8.29 -1.41 -0.64
C LEU A 29 -8.64 -0.58 -1.87
N VAL A 30 -9.55 0.36 -1.71
CA VAL A 30 -9.98 1.28 -2.75
C VAL A 30 -9.59 2.71 -2.37
N ARG A 31 -9.00 3.44 -3.31
CA ARG A 31 -8.66 4.85 -3.14
C ARG A 31 -9.07 5.65 -4.38
N GLU A 32 -9.79 6.73 -4.18
CA GLU A 32 -10.04 7.72 -5.23
C GLU A 32 -8.85 8.69 -5.30
N LEU A 33 -8.23 8.78 -6.49
CA LEU A 33 -7.10 9.66 -6.75
C LEU A 33 -7.50 10.70 -7.81
N ARG A 34 -7.20 11.97 -7.55
CA ARG A 34 -7.50 13.07 -8.49
C ARG A 34 -6.43 13.22 -9.58
N HIS A 35 -6.02 12.09 -10.14
CA HIS A 35 -4.96 12.01 -11.15
C HIS A 35 -5.38 11.04 -12.25
N PRO A 36 -5.01 11.29 -13.52
CA PRO A 36 -5.40 10.41 -14.62
C PRO A 36 -4.76 9.03 -14.50
N PRO A 37 -5.41 7.95 -14.98
CA PRO A 37 -4.92 6.58 -14.88
C PRO A 37 -3.50 6.38 -15.41
N GLU A 38 -3.11 7.07 -16.48
CA GLU A 38 -1.76 7.00 -17.04
C GLU A 38 -0.69 7.43 -16.03
N LYS A 39 -0.95 8.51 -15.28
CA LYS A 39 -0.03 9.02 -14.27
C LYS A 39 0.06 8.06 -13.07
N VAL A 40 -1.07 7.50 -12.66
CA VAL A 40 -1.12 6.48 -11.60
C VAL A 40 -0.38 5.23 -12.04
N TRP A 41 -0.57 4.78 -13.28
CA TRP A 41 0.14 3.63 -13.84
C TRP A 41 1.66 3.77 -13.78
N GLU A 42 2.18 4.92 -14.18
CA GLU A 42 3.63 5.20 -14.10
C GLU A 42 4.14 5.05 -12.65
N ALA A 43 3.40 5.58 -11.67
CA ALA A 43 3.77 5.48 -10.27
C ALA A 43 3.71 4.04 -9.73
N LEU A 44 2.86 3.18 -10.31
CA LEU A 44 2.75 1.77 -9.93
C LEU A 44 3.80 0.87 -10.59
N THR A 45 4.44 1.31 -11.66
CA THR A 45 5.28 0.44 -12.50
C THR A 45 6.73 0.87 -12.60
N ASP A 46 7.00 2.17 -12.58
CA ASP A 46 8.36 2.71 -12.69
C ASP A 46 9.14 2.52 -11.38
N PRO A 47 10.30 1.82 -11.40
CA PRO A 47 11.12 1.62 -10.22
C PRO A 47 11.53 2.91 -9.50
N ALA A 48 11.79 3.99 -10.23
CA ALA A 48 12.15 5.27 -9.62
C ALA A 48 10.99 5.87 -8.84
N GLN A 49 9.77 5.80 -9.38
CA GLN A 49 8.58 6.27 -8.69
C GLN A 49 8.17 5.37 -7.53
N LEU A 50 8.27 4.05 -7.67
CA LEU A 50 8.00 3.10 -6.58
C LEU A 50 8.84 3.39 -5.33
N ARG A 51 10.10 3.78 -5.49
CA ARG A 51 10.98 4.16 -4.36
C ARG A 51 10.47 5.35 -3.55
N GLU A 52 9.64 6.18 -4.13
CA GLU A 52 9.13 7.39 -3.46
C GLU A 52 7.92 7.12 -2.57
N TRP A 53 7.19 6.01 -2.78
CA TRP A 53 5.95 5.76 -2.06
C TRP A 53 5.70 4.31 -1.64
N ALA A 54 6.09 3.33 -2.47
CA ALA A 54 5.74 1.93 -2.25
C ALA A 54 6.53 1.30 -1.09
N PRO A 55 5.98 0.31 -0.37
CA PRO A 55 6.68 -0.38 0.71
C PRO A 55 7.75 -1.35 0.22
N PHE A 56 8.06 -1.35 -1.08
CA PHE A 56 9.08 -2.18 -1.72
C PHE A 56 9.78 -1.43 -2.86
N ASP A 57 10.95 -1.92 -3.23
CA ASP A 57 11.68 -1.55 -4.44
C ASP A 57 11.52 -2.64 -5.49
N ALA A 58 11.54 -2.27 -6.76
CA ALA A 58 11.60 -3.18 -7.89
C ALA A 58 12.90 -2.95 -8.68
N ASP A 59 13.52 -4.02 -9.19
CA ASP A 59 14.74 -3.92 -10.01
C ASP A 59 14.42 -3.70 -11.50
N GLY A 60 13.16 -3.77 -11.91
CA GLY A 60 12.67 -3.54 -13.27
C GLY A 60 11.28 -2.93 -13.31
N ASN A 61 10.87 -2.45 -14.47
CA ASN A 61 9.55 -1.84 -14.67
C ASN A 61 8.46 -2.91 -14.71
N LEU A 62 7.52 -2.85 -13.76
CA LEU A 62 6.42 -3.81 -13.63
C LEU A 62 5.45 -3.81 -14.81
N GLY A 63 5.43 -2.75 -15.61
CA GLY A 63 4.59 -2.67 -16.81
C GLY A 63 5.21 -3.29 -18.06
N HIS A 64 6.50 -3.66 -18.02
CA HIS A 64 7.26 -4.13 -19.19
C HIS A 64 7.93 -5.48 -18.98
N GLU A 65 8.40 -5.76 -17.76
CA GLU A 65 9.15 -6.97 -17.45
C GLU A 65 8.20 -8.14 -17.13
N LYS A 66 8.64 -9.34 -17.47
CA LYS A 66 7.92 -10.57 -17.12
C LYS A 66 8.25 -11.08 -15.72
N THR A 67 9.45 -10.77 -15.26
CA THR A 67 9.97 -11.16 -13.95
C THR A 67 10.76 -10.00 -13.38
N VAL A 68 10.52 -9.66 -12.12
CA VAL A 68 11.20 -8.63 -11.37
C VAL A 68 11.60 -9.14 -10.01
N LYS A 69 12.57 -8.53 -9.39
CA LYS A 69 12.91 -8.76 -7.98
C LYS A 69 12.34 -7.62 -7.15
N LEU A 70 11.48 -7.97 -6.20
CA LEU A 70 10.93 -7.03 -5.23
C LEU A 70 11.69 -7.14 -3.92
N THR A 71 12.13 -6.00 -3.40
CA THR A 71 12.80 -5.91 -2.10
C THR A 71 11.94 -5.08 -1.16
N TRP A 72 11.32 -5.74 -0.19
CA TRP A 72 10.50 -5.07 0.80
C TRP A 72 11.34 -4.26 1.78
N VAL A 73 10.91 -3.06 2.09
CA VAL A 73 11.59 -2.21 3.07
C VAL A 73 11.59 -2.91 4.44
N GLY A 74 12.79 -3.05 5.01
CA GLY A 74 13.00 -3.80 6.26
C GLY A 74 13.29 -5.29 6.08
N ASN A 75 13.18 -5.82 4.87
CA ASN A 75 13.62 -7.17 4.53
C ASN A 75 14.54 -7.11 3.30
N PRO A 76 15.87 -7.20 3.49
CA PRO A 76 16.83 -6.99 2.40
C PRO A 76 16.90 -8.15 1.37
N ALA A 77 16.23 -9.28 1.64
CA ALA A 77 16.21 -10.40 0.71
C ALA A 77 15.24 -10.11 -0.45
N PRO A 78 15.74 -10.00 -1.71
CA PRO A 78 14.86 -9.81 -2.86
C PRO A 78 14.04 -11.07 -3.13
N ILE A 79 12.79 -10.88 -3.51
CA ILE A 79 11.86 -11.94 -3.90
C ILE A 79 11.65 -11.86 -5.41
N GLU A 80 12.04 -12.90 -6.12
CA GLU A 80 11.72 -13.03 -7.54
C GLU A 80 10.21 -13.16 -7.73
N THR A 81 9.64 -12.32 -8.56
CA THR A 81 8.20 -12.18 -8.72
C THR A 81 7.84 -12.13 -10.19
N ASN A 82 6.91 -12.97 -10.61
CA ASN A 82 6.40 -12.97 -11.97
C ASN A 82 5.31 -11.90 -12.12
N VAL A 83 5.42 -11.10 -13.19
CA VAL A 83 4.34 -10.24 -13.66
C VAL A 83 3.47 -11.07 -14.60
N THR A 84 2.29 -11.40 -14.15
CA THR A 84 1.37 -12.28 -14.88
C THR A 84 0.48 -11.51 -15.84
N ARG A 85 0.28 -10.21 -15.57
CA ARG A 85 -0.57 -9.35 -16.39
C ARG A 85 -0.18 -7.88 -16.26
N ALA A 86 -0.04 -7.20 -17.39
CA ALA A 86 0.20 -5.76 -17.44
C ALA A 86 -0.56 -5.15 -18.61
N GLU A 87 -1.74 -4.63 -18.34
CA GLU A 87 -2.64 -3.99 -19.31
C GLU A 87 -2.75 -2.49 -19.00
N ARG A 88 -1.84 -1.73 -19.55
CA ARG A 88 -1.76 -0.28 -19.34
C ARG A 88 -3.01 0.45 -19.85
N PRO A 89 -3.57 1.39 -19.09
CA PRO A 89 -3.29 1.74 -17.70
C PRO A 89 -4.33 1.15 -16.74
N LYS A 90 -4.83 -0.08 -16.98
CA LYS A 90 -6.04 -0.61 -16.33
C LYS A 90 -5.79 -1.70 -15.31
N LEU A 91 -4.83 -2.59 -15.59
CA LEU A 91 -4.67 -3.80 -14.80
C LEU A 91 -3.21 -4.22 -14.71
N LEU A 92 -2.73 -4.46 -13.49
CA LEU A 92 -1.40 -4.97 -13.21
C LEU A 92 -1.50 -6.11 -12.19
N GLU A 93 -0.93 -7.28 -12.53
CA GLU A 93 -0.89 -8.44 -11.63
C GLU A 93 0.53 -8.98 -11.53
N TYR A 94 1.00 -9.15 -10.30
CA TYR A 94 2.29 -9.79 -10.00
C TYR A 94 2.25 -10.47 -8.62
N GLY A 95 2.84 -11.66 -8.54
CA GLY A 95 2.79 -12.43 -7.31
C GLY A 95 1.35 -12.60 -6.80
N ASP A 96 1.12 -12.24 -5.56
CA ASP A 96 -0.21 -12.26 -4.92
C ASP A 96 -0.92 -10.91 -4.95
N THR A 97 -0.48 -10.00 -5.81
CA THR A 97 -0.96 -8.61 -5.87
C THR A 97 -1.63 -8.31 -7.20
N ARG A 98 -2.75 -7.62 -7.13
CA ARG A 98 -3.50 -7.12 -8.28
C ARG A 98 -3.85 -5.65 -8.06
N TRP A 99 -3.64 -4.84 -9.09
CA TRP A 99 -4.03 -3.43 -9.17
C TRP A 99 -5.01 -3.23 -10.29
N GLU A 100 -6.12 -2.58 -9.99
CA GLU A 100 -7.09 -2.14 -10.99
C GLU A 100 -7.19 -0.62 -10.98
N LEU A 101 -7.17 -0.02 -12.15
CA LEU A 101 -7.30 1.41 -12.36
C LEU A 101 -8.53 1.66 -13.23
N GLU A 102 -9.53 2.29 -12.66
CA GLU A 102 -10.75 2.68 -13.35
C GLU A 102 -10.76 4.21 -13.52
N ALA A 103 -10.91 4.68 -14.76
CA ALA A 103 -11.07 6.11 -15.00
C ALA A 103 -12.40 6.61 -14.43
N THR A 104 -12.36 7.72 -13.71
CA THR A 104 -13.53 8.41 -13.19
C THR A 104 -13.55 9.85 -13.69
N ASP A 105 -14.66 10.56 -13.52
CA ASP A 105 -14.78 11.98 -13.92
C ASP A 105 -13.75 12.87 -13.22
N GLY A 106 -13.32 12.49 -12.00
CA GLY A 106 -12.36 13.25 -11.21
C GLY A 106 -10.92 12.70 -11.23
N GLY A 107 -10.66 11.58 -11.92
CA GLY A 107 -9.34 10.97 -11.94
C GLY A 107 -9.35 9.45 -12.06
N THR A 108 -8.90 8.75 -11.03
CA THR A 108 -8.75 7.29 -11.03
C THR A 108 -9.28 6.68 -9.74
N ARG A 109 -10.11 5.66 -9.86
CA ARG A 109 -10.37 4.72 -8.77
C ARG A 109 -9.31 3.63 -8.82
N LEU A 110 -8.45 3.62 -7.82
CA LEU A 110 -7.40 2.63 -7.65
C LEU A 110 -7.86 1.55 -6.68
N THR A 111 -7.81 0.29 -7.09
CA THR A 111 -8.11 -0.86 -6.23
C THR A 111 -6.91 -1.76 -6.13
N LEU A 112 -6.48 -2.03 -4.90
CA LEU A 112 -5.46 -3.01 -4.57
C LEU A 112 -6.13 -4.29 -4.04
N TRP A 113 -5.70 -5.41 -4.55
CA TRP A 113 -6.01 -6.76 -4.04
C TRP A 113 -4.69 -7.40 -3.65
N THR A 114 -4.54 -7.83 -2.40
CA THR A 114 -3.31 -8.48 -1.94
C THR A 114 -3.62 -9.56 -0.92
N ASP A 115 -2.93 -10.68 -1.03
CA ASP A 115 -3.08 -11.77 -0.08
C ASP A 115 -2.34 -11.45 1.22
N ILE A 116 -2.96 -11.77 2.33
CA ILE A 116 -2.46 -11.44 3.67
C ILE A 116 -2.88 -12.52 4.68
N ASN A 117 -2.03 -12.75 5.66
CA ASN A 117 -2.42 -13.57 6.80
C ASN A 117 -3.38 -12.77 7.70
N ARG A 118 -4.43 -13.44 8.22
CA ARG A 118 -5.48 -12.82 9.04
C ARG A 118 -4.95 -11.95 10.17
N ARG A 119 -3.89 -12.39 10.84
CA ARG A 119 -3.28 -11.69 11.97
C ARG A 119 -2.70 -10.32 11.63
N PHE A 120 -2.41 -10.06 10.35
CA PHE A 120 -1.80 -8.82 9.88
C PHE A 120 -2.77 -7.88 9.15
N ILE A 121 -4.05 -8.25 8.98
CA ILE A 121 -5.01 -7.52 8.16
C ILE A 121 -5.11 -6.04 8.57
N ALA A 122 -5.38 -5.75 9.84
CA ALA A 122 -5.56 -4.37 10.30
C ALA A 122 -4.27 -3.54 10.12
N TRP A 123 -3.13 -4.15 10.39
CA TRP A 123 -1.83 -3.52 10.24
C TRP A 123 -1.47 -3.29 8.76
N GLY A 124 -1.74 -4.27 7.91
CA GLY A 124 -1.55 -4.15 6.46
C GLY A 124 -2.46 -3.10 5.84
N ALA A 125 -3.74 -3.04 6.26
CA ALA A 125 -4.67 -2.01 5.81
C ALA A 125 -4.20 -0.60 6.19
N ALA A 126 -3.73 -0.40 7.42
CA ALA A 126 -3.17 0.86 7.87
C ALA A 126 -1.88 1.23 7.10
N GLY A 127 -1.02 0.25 6.84
CA GLY A 127 0.22 0.45 6.07
C GLY A 127 -0.05 0.90 4.64
N TRP A 128 -0.96 0.24 3.95
CA TRP A 128 -1.36 0.63 2.60
C TRP A 128 -2.12 1.95 2.57
N HIS A 129 -2.93 2.26 3.59
CA HIS A 129 -3.57 3.57 3.72
C HIS A 129 -2.51 4.69 3.70
N VAL A 130 -1.49 4.58 4.53
CA VAL A 130 -0.40 5.54 4.59
C VAL A 130 0.38 5.59 3.27
N ALA A 131 0.67 4.44 2.66
CA ALA A 131 1.34 4.38 1.36
C ALA A 131 0.52 5.09 0.26
N PHE A 132 -0.80 4.97 0.26
CA PHE A 132 -1.67 5.66 -0.69
C PHE A 132 -1.70 7.18 -0.48
N ASP A 133 -1.63 7.65 0.76
CA ASP A 133 -1.52 9.07 1.04
C ASP A 133 -0.19 9.64 0.52
N VAL A 134 0.90 8.87 0.66
CA VAL A 134 2.22 9.23 0.10
C VAL A 134 2.18 9.24 -1.42
N LEU A 135 1.54 8.24 -2.04
CA LEU A 135 1.33 8.17 -3.49
C LEU A 135 0.54 9.39 -4.00
N ASP A 136 -0.56 9.75 -3.36
CA ASP A 136 -1.38 10.90 -3.77
C ASP A 136 -0.58 12.21 -3.72
N ARG A 137 0.25 12.40 -2.69
CA ARG A 137 1.15 13.55 -2.58
C ARG A 137 2.24 13.55 -3.65
N LEU A 138 2.82 12.40 -3.96
CA LEU A 138 3.78 12.26 -5.06
C LEU A 138 3.15 12.69 -6.38
N LEU A 139 1.95 12.15 -6.68
CA LEU A 139 1.21 12.48 -7.90
C LEU A 139 0.79 13.96 -7.95
N GLY A 140 0.50 14.56 -6.81
CA GLY A 140 0.17 15.98 -6.67
C GLY A 140 1.37 16.93 -6.75
N GLY A 141 2.60 16.41 -6.89
CA GLY A 141 3.82 17.22 -6.98
C GLY A 141 4.31 17.78 -5.63
N THR A 142 3.83 17.22 -4.52
CA THR A 142 4.26 17.57 -3.15
C THR A 142 4.76 16.34 -2.39
N PRO A 143 5.77 15.62 -2.91
CA PRO A 143 6.24 14.39 -2.31
C PRO A 143 6.76 14.61 -0.90
N ILE A 144 6.45 13.69 -0.01
CA ILE A 144 6.96 13.66 1.37
C ILE A 144 7.99 12.56 1.59
N GLY A 145 8.25 11.76 0.57
CA GLY A 145 9.09 10.57 0.64
C GLY A 145 8.38 9.37 1.25
N ARG A 146 8.92 8.19 0.95
CA ARG A 146 8.38 6.92 1.43
C ARG A 146 8.37 6.85 2.96
N LEU A 147 7.25 6.41 3.51
CA LEU A 147 7.10 6.10 4.92
C LEU A 147 7.33 4.60 5.13
N THR A 148 8.32 4.25 5.94
CA THR A 148 8.56 2.87 6.33
C THR A 148 7.59 2.45 7.44
N ALA A 149 7.47 1.13 7.66
CA ALA A 149 6.72 0.62 8.82
C ALA A 149 7.25 1.19 10.15
N ALA A 150 8.58 1.34 10.26
CA ALA A 150 9.21 1.92 11.45
C ALA A 150 8.86 3.41 11.64
N ASP A 151 8.71 4.16 10.55
CA ASP A 151 8.26 5.57 10.62
C ASP A 151 6.79 5.66 10.99
N ALA A 152 5.95 4.80 10.40
CA ALA A 152 4.52 4.74 10.70
C ALA A 152 4.27 4.42 12.20
N MET A 153 5.00 3.46 12.75
CA MET A 153 4.89 3.10 14.16
C MET A 153 5.27 4.22 15.15
N LYS A 154 6.08 5.18 14.72
CA LYS A 154 6.41 6.38 15.52
C LYS A 154 5.33 7.45 15.49
N MET A 155 4.38 7.35 14.56
CA MET A 155 3.29 8.31 14.47
C MET A 155 2.29 8.10 15.62
N SER A 156 1.94 9.17 16.33
CA SER A 156 0.96 9.12 17.41
C SER A 156 -0.42 8.61 16.98
N THR A 157 -0.74 8.75 15.70
CA THR A 157 -2.01 8.34 15.08
C THR A 157 -2.02 6.91 14.56
N TRP A 158 -0.87 6.24 14.51
CA TRP A 158 -0.75 4.91 13.92
C TRP A 158 -1.63 3.86 14.60
N ASN A 159 -1.53 3.77 15.92
CA ASN A 159 -2.31 2.79 16.69
C ASN A 159 -3.82 3.03 16.58
N ALA A 160 -4.24 4.30 16.49
CA ALA A 160 -5.64 4.65 16.27
C ALA A 160 -6.12 4.18 14.88
N LEU A 161 -5.33 4.40 13.82
CA LEU A 161 -5.65 3.96 12.47
C LEU A 161 -5.75 2.43 12.39
N VAL A 162 -4.81 1.71 12.99
CA VAL A 162 -4.85 0.23 13.06
C VAL A 162 -6.11 -0.24 13.78
N ALA A 163 -6.45 0.37 14.91
CA ALA A 163 -7.64 0.02 15.68
C ALA A 163 -8.94 0.31 14.91
N GLU A 164 -9.01 1.41 14.15
CA GLU A 164 -10.15 1.71 13.28
C GLU A 164 -10.34 0.65 12.20
N TYR A 165 -9.27 0.24 11.51
CA TYR A 165 -9.34 -0.83 10.52
C TYR A 165 -9.72 -2.18 11.16
N ALA A 166 -9.17 -2.51 12.32
CA ALA A 166 -9.54 -3.72 13.04
C ALA A 166 -11.04 -3.76 13.34
N LYS A 167 -11.59 -2.64 13.80
CA LYS A 167 -13.02 -2.50 14.08
C LYS A 167 -13.87 -2.61 12.81
N GLN A 168 -13.52 -1.88 11.74
CA GLN A 168 -14.27 -1.88 10.48
C GLN A 168 -14.26 -3.26 9.79
N LEU A 169 -13.15 -3.97 9.86
CA LEU A 169 -12.97 -5.28 9.22
C LEU A 169 -13.35 -6.46 10.12
N GLY A 170 -13.69 -6.23 11.38
CA GLY A 170 -14.05 -7.29 12.32
C GLY A 170 -12.89 -8.25 12.62
N VAL A 171 -11.66 -7.75 12.68
CA VAL A 171 -10.44 -8.51 12.97
C VAL A 171 -9.76 -8.02 14.24
N ALA A 172 -8.91 -8.88 14.82
CA ALA A 172 -8.16 -8.50 16.01
C ALA A 172 -7.09 -7.44 15.69
N THR A 173 -6.87 -6.54 16.64
CA THR A 173 -5.68 -5.68 16.64
C THR A 173 -4.48 -6.53 17.04
N PRO A 174 -3.37 -6.51 16.27
CA PRO A 174 -2.18 -7.27 16.61
C PRO A 174 -1.64 -6.88 17.99
N ASN A 175 -1.39 -7.86 18.85
CA ASN A 175 -0.89 -7.64 20.23
C ASN A 175 0.64 -7.47 20.32
N TRP A 176 1.34 -7.52 19.19
CA TRP A 176 2.79 -7.34 19.10
C TRP A 176 3.19 -5.87 18.78
N ALA A 177 2.23 -4.96 18.64
CA ALA A 177 2.55 -3.54 18.58
C ALA A 177 3.33 -3.16 19.85
N PRO A 178 4.48 -2.45 19.73
CA PRO A 178 5.24 -2.04 20.92
C PRO A 178 4.30 -1.25 21.83
N LYS A 179 4.20 -1.69 23.10
CA LYS A 179 3.49 -0.91 24.12
C LYS A 179 4.16 0.46 24.18
N PRO A 180 3.39 1.57 24.24
CA PRO A 180 3.98 2.87 24.50
C PRO A 180 4.83 2.77 25.76
N ALA A 181 6.05 3.32 25.70
CA ALA A 181 6.90 3.40 26.88
C ALA A 181 6.07 4.02 28.02
N GLN A 182 5.92 3.30 29.11
CA GLN A 182 5.33 3.84 30.33
C GLN A 182 6.35 4.84 30.88
N GLU A 183 5.98 6.13 30.89
CA GLU A 183 6.68 7.15 31.66
C GLU A 183 6.52 6.90 33.15
#